data_0525646a33f55ecce125dc9638f46543
#
_entry.id   0525646a33f55ecce125dc9638f46543
#
_cell.length_a   1.000
_cell.length_b   1.000
_cell.length_c   1.000
_cell.angle_alpha   90.00
_cell.angle_beta   90.00
_cell.angle_gamma   90.00
#
_symmetry.space_group_name_H-M   'P 1'
#
loop_
_entity.id
_entity.type
_entity.pdbx_description
1 polymer ?
#
loop_
_entity_poly.entity_id
_entity_poly.type
_entity_poly.pdbx_seq_one_letter_code
_entity_poly.pdbx_strand_id
1 'polypeptide(L)'
;IHWPEDVRRHTLRFVKNNDANTLISINALEYAALIINYVASTHYFHNHEDPSDPYPSVLLYADNTTAESWLRKSCKNSFVGRALGRLQCALMINNPVGINVDHVTTKDNVVADRISRIKQDTDAIPDFQSLLQDFPQLNSCTRFHPSAELISFVMDALLRKNSVDPLQASKQILAELGKTTTSDSPGK
;
A
#
# COMPACT_ATOMS: atom_id res chain seq x y z
N ILE A 1 4.18 0.98 6.38
CA ILE A 1 4.36 2.28 5.70
C ILE A 1 4.46 3.36 6.74
N HIS A 2 5.50 4.18 6.65
CA HIS A 2 5.64 5.34 7.50
C HIS A 2 5.05 6.57 6.80
N TRP A 3 3.94 7.09 7.32
CA TRP A 3 3.28 8.22 6.71
C TRP A 3 4.02 9.53 7.00
N PRO A 4 4.22 10.40 6.00
CA PRO A 4 4.82 11.73 6.18
C PRO A 4 4.09 12.60 7.21
N GLU A 5 4.79 13.59 7.78
CA GLU A 5 4.29 14.40 8.89
C GLU A 5 3.01 15.16 8.54
N ASP A 6 2.86 15.65 7.33
CA ASP A 6 1.66 16.34 6.89
C ASP A 6 0.44 15.41 6.82
N VAL A 7 0.60 14.14 6.40
CA VAL A 7 -0.46 13.14 6.51
C VAL A 7 -0.75 12.83 7.98
N ARG A 8 0.29 12.62 8.79
CA ARG A 8 0.12 12.35 10.22
C ARG A 8 -0.62 13.46 10.96
N ARG A 9 -0.37 14.73 10.63
CA ARG A 9 -1.11 15.88 11.19
C ARG A 9 -2.58 15.89 10.82
N HIS A 10 -2.92 15.46 9.60
CA HIS A 10 -4.28 15.35 9.11
C HIS A 10 -4.95 14.04 9.47
N THR A 11 -4.17 13.06 9.93
CA THR A 11 -4.68 11.79 10.43
C THR A 11 -5.30 12.05 11.79
N LEU A 12 -6.53 11.87 11.86
CA LEU A 12 -7.36 12.18 12.92
C LEU A 12 -6.97 11.76 14.31
N ARG A 13 -6.78 12.72 15.13
CA ARG A 13 -7.51 12.70 16.41
C ARG A 13 -8.98 12.89 16.07
N PHE A 14 -9.86 12.01 16.54
CA PHE A 14 -11.30 12.20 16.55
C PHE A 14 -11.59 13.50 17.30
N VAL A 15 -11.41 14.62 16.62
CA VAL A 15 -11.75 15.91 17.17
C VAL A 15 -13.24 16.03 17.05
N LYS A 16 -13.90 16.34 18.13
CA LYS A 16 -15.32 16.60 18.30
C LYS A 16 -15.88 17.72 17.37
N ASN A 17 -15.11 18.22 16.44
CA ASN A 17 -15.50 19.24 15.50
C ASN A 17 -15.93 18.57 14.20
N ASN A 18 -17.18 18.76 13.87
CA ASN A 18 -17.97 18.23 12.74
C ASN A 18 -17.41 18.45 11.32
N ASP A 19 -16.13 18.71 11.15
CA ASP A 19 -15.54 18.85 9.82
C ASP A 19 -14.89 17.54 9.33
N ALA A 20 -15.76 16.53 9.22
CA ALA A 20 -15.40 15.21 8.66
C ALA A 20 -14.83 15.31 7.23
N ASN A 21 -14.91 16.47 6.58
CA ASN A 21 -14.46 16.66 5.21
C ASN A 21 -12.95 16.98 5.09
N THR A 22 -12.28 17.34 6.18
CA THR A 22 -10.87 17.75 6.14
C THR A 22 -9.92 16.70 6.68
N LEU A 23 -10.42 15.62 7.25
CA LEU A 23 -9.63 14.69 8.04
C LEU A 23 -9.36 13.38 7.26
N ILE A 24 -8.11 12.92 7.33
CA ILE A 24 -7.73 11.60 6.80
C ILE A 24 -8.11 10.55 7.84
N SER A 25 -9.08 9.70 7.53
CA SER A 25 -9.48 8.61 8.41
C SER A 25 -8.46 7.46 8.39
N ILE A 26 -8.42 6.68 9.46
CA ILE A 26 -7.64 5.43 9.50
C ILE A 26 -8.03 4.50 8.35
N ASN A 27 -9.32 4.44 7.99
CA ASN A 27 -9.80 3.63 6.88
C ASN A 27 -9.17 4.05 5.53
N ALA A 28 -8.92 5.36 5.34
CA ALA A 28 -8.26 5.86 4.14
C ALA A 28 -6.78 5.47 4.10
N LEU A 29 -6.10 5.49 5.26
CA LEU A 29 -4.71 5.06 5.37
C LEU A 29 -4.56 3.56 5.12
N GLU A 30 -5.44 2.75 5.71
CA GLU A 30 -5.45 1.29 5.48
C GLU A 30 -5.75 0.96 4.01
N TYR A 31 -6.70 1.66 3.41
CA TYR A 31 -6.98 1.49 1.98
C TYR A 31 -5.80 1.88 1.09
N ALA A 32 -5.13 2.99 1.40
CA ALA A 32 -3.91 3.40 0.71
C ALA A 32 -2.79 2.36 0.85
N ALA A 33 -2.64 1.78 2.05
CA ALA A 33 -1.69 0.70 2.31
C ALA A 33 -1.99 -0.55 1.47
N LEU A 34 -3.26 -0.93 1.32
CA LEU A 34 -3.66 -2.05 0.46
C LEU A 34 -3.31 -1.79 -1.01
N ILE A 35 -3.50 -0.57 -1.52
CA ILE A 35 -3.12 -0.20 -2.89
C ILE A 35 -1.60 -0.30 -3.07
N ILE A 36 -0.81 0.16 -2.11
CA ILE A 36 0.66 0.04 -2.15
C ILE A 36 1.09 -1.43 -2.11
N ASN A 37 0.45 -2.25 -1.29
CA ASN A 37 0.71 -3.69 -1.24
C ASN A 37 0.35 -4.39 -2.57
N TYR A 38 -0.74 -3.98 -3.22
CA TYR A 38 -1.07 -4.46 -4.56
C TYR A 38 0.04 -4.16 -5.56
N VAL A 39 0.55 -2.93 -5.58
CA VAL A 39 1.67 -2.55 -6.46
C VAL A 39 2.94 -3.34 -6.14
N ALA A 40 3.24 -3.55 -4.85
CA ALA A 40 4.36 -4.38 -4.43
C ALA A 40 4.24 -5.84 -4.92
N SER A 41 3.05 -6.41 -4.83
CA SER A 41 2.76 -7.76 -5.32
C SER A 41 2.87 -7.85 -6.84
N THR A 42 2.42 -6.82 -7.55
CA THR A 42 2.59 -6.71 -9.01
C THR A 42 4.07 -6.71 -9.40
N HIS A 43 4.90 -5.95 -8.68
CA HIS A 43 6.34 -5.95 -8.89
C HIS A 43 6.95 -7.35 -8.71
N TYR A 44 6.49 -8.09 -7.71
CA TYR A 44 6.92 -9.47 -7.49
C TYR A 44 6.55 -10.36 -8.69
N PHE A 45 5.32 -10.30 -9.18
CA PHE A 45 4.86 -11.12 -10.32
C PHE A 45 5.62 -10.80 -11.61
N HIS A 46 5.89 -9.53 -11.90
CA HIS A 46 6.70 -9.16 -13.06
C HIS A 46 8.11 -9.75 -13.07
N ASN A 47 8.67 -9.99 -11.88
CA ASN A 47 10.01 -10.56 -11.74
C ASN A 47 10.02 -12.10 -11.64
N HIS A 48 8.84 -12.71 -11.42
CA HIS A 48 8.68 -14.15 -11.19
C HIS A 48 7.52 -14.67 -12.04
N GLU A 49 7.53 -14.33 -13.34
CA GLU A 49 6.49 -14.79 -14.26
C GLU A 49 6.44 -16.33 -14.28
N ASP A 50 5.27 -16.87 -13.97
CA ASP A 50 4.96 -18.29 -14.21
C ASP A 50 4.16 -18.38 -15.51
N PRO A 51 4.76 -18.93 -16.57
CA PRO A 51 4.08 -19.08 -17.85
C PRO A 51 2.83 -19.97 -17.79
N SER A 52 2.69 -20.74 -16.72
CA SER A 52 1.52 -21.63 -16.51
C SER A 52 0.33 -20.90 -15.92
N ASP A 53 0.52 -19.70 -15.33
CA ASP A 53 -0.56 -18.86 -14.81
C ASP A 53 -0.77 -17.60 -15.67
N PRO A 54 -1.64 -17.70 -16.68
CA PRO A 54 -1.92 -16.57 -17.58
C PRO A 54 -2.72 -15.44 -16.91
N TYR A 55 -3.27 -15.68 -15.70
CA TYR A 55 -4.08 -14.71 -14.97
C TYR A 55 -3.67 -14.64 -13.50
N PRO A 56 -2.46 -14.14 -13.19
CA PRO A 56 -2.00 -14.08 -11.82
C PRO A 56 -2.94 -13.22 -10.98
N SER A 57 -3.13 -13.61 -9.74
CA SER A 57 -3.94 -12.85 -8.79
C SER A 57 -3.26 -12.78 -7.43
N VAL A 58 -3.46 -11.66 -6.75
CA VAL A 58 -2.97 -11.43 -5.39
C VAL A 58 -4.14 -11.47 -4.40
N LEU A 59 -3.93 -12.15 -3.28
CA LEU A 59 -4.82 -12.10 -2.13
C LEU A 59 -4.19 -11.20 -1.07
N LEU A 60 -4.83 -10.09 -0.78
CA LEU A 60 -4.44 -9.19 0.31
C LEU A 60 -5.28 -9.45 1.55
N TYR A 61 -4.66 -9.36 2.71
CA TYR A 61 -5.35 -9.44 3.99
C TYR A 61 -5.47 -8.07 4.63
N ALA A 62 -6.64 -7.76 5.18
CA ALA A 62 -6.92 -6.51 5.88
C ALA A 62 -7.64 -6.79 7.20
N ASP A 63 -7.23 -6.13 8.27
CA ASP A 63 -7.93 -6.16 9.56
C ASP A 63 -8.95 -5.01 9.70
N ASN A 64 -9.01 -4.13 8.69
CA ASN A 64 -9.99 -3.05 8.61
C ASN A 64 -11.09 -3.37 7.60
N THR A 65 -12.26 -3.75 8.09
CA THR A 65 -13.42 -4.14 7.28
C THR A 65 -13.90 -3.04 6.33
N THR A 66 -13.69 -1.75 6.68
CA THR A 66 -14.04 -0.64 5.81
C THR A 66 -13.07 -0.54 4.64
N ALA A 67 -11.76 -0.64 4.88
CA ALA A 67 -10.75 -0.64 3.83
C ALA A 67 -10.91 -1.84 2.89
N GLU A 68 -11.17 -3.03 3.43
CA GLU A 68 -11.53 -4.22 2.67
C GLU A 68 -12.75 -3.98 1.77
N SER A 69 -13.83 -3.42 2.34
CA SER A 69 -15.05 -3.11 1.59
C SER A 69 -14.79 -2.09 0.46
N TRP A 70 -13.91 -1.11 0.69
CA TRP A 70 -13.55 -0.12 -0.34
C TRP A 70 -12.74 -0.75 -1.47
N LEU A 71 -11.86 -1.67 -1.16
CA LEU A 71 -11.10 -2.40 -2.17
C LEU A 71 -12.02 -3.27 -3.05
N ARG A 72 -13.00 -3.95 -2.44
CA ARG A 72 -13.95 -4.82 -3.16
C ARG A 72 -15.00 -4.06 -3.98
N LYS A 73 -15.55 -2.95 -3.43
CA LYS A 73 -16.80 -2.34 -3.95
C LYS A 73 -16.66 -0.88 -4.31
N SER A 74 -15.48 -0.31 -4.19
CA SER A 74 -15.20 1.13 -4.28
C SER A 74 -15.90 1.95 -3.18
N CYS A 75 -15.29 3.08 -2.82
CA CYS A 75 -15.86 3.99 -1.82
C CYS A 75 -16.76 5.03 -2.47
N LYS A 76 -18.02 5.10 -2.05
CA LYS A 76 -18.99 6.10 -2.58
C LYS A 76 -19.00 7.41 -1.78
N ASN A 77 -18.80 7.34 -0.47
CA ASN A 77 -19.11 8.44 0.45
C ASN A 77 -17.89 9.23 0.92
N SER A 78 -16.66 8.76 0.70
CA SER A 78 -15.44 9.47 1.05
C SER A 78 -14.79 10.07 -0.20
N PHE A 79 -14.44 11.35 -0.16
CA PHE A 79 -13.70 11.99 -1.25
C PHE A 79 -12.32 11.30 -1.43
N VAL A 80 -11.59 11.10 -0.34
CA VAL A 80 -10.29 10.43 -0.34
C VAL A 80 -10.43 8.98 -0.82
N GLY A 81 -11.42 8.25 -0.32
CA GLY A 81 -11.69 6.88 -0.77
C GLY A 81 -12.02 6.80 -2.27
N ARG A 82 -12.73 7.79 -2.83
CA ARG A 82 -12.98 7.85 -4.28
C ARG A 82 -11.71 8.15 -5.08
N ALA A 83 -10.85 9.05 -4.58
CA ALA A 83 -9.57 9.36 -5.25
C ALA A 83 -8.65 8.13 -5.29
N LEU A 84 -8.49 7.45 -4.17
CA LEU A 84 -7.74 6.19 -4.08
C LEU A 84 -8.38 5.09 -4.95
N GLY A 85 -9.71 4.98 -4.96
CA GLY A 85 -10.42 4.00 -5.80
C GLY A 85 -10.21 4.22 -7.30
N ARG A 86 -10.10 5.47 -7.77
CA ARG A 86 -9.74 5.75 -9.16
C ARG A 86 -8.33 5.27 -9.49
N LEU A 87 -7.37 5.47 -8.58
CA LEU A 87 -6.02 4.93 -8.74
C LEU A 87 -6.04 3.40 -8.81
N GLN A 88 -6.74 2.75 -7.87
CA GLN A 88 -6.89 1.29 -7.89
C GLN A 88 -7.45 0.81 -9.23
N CYS A 89 -8.56 1.38 -9.68
CA CYS A 89 -9.15 1.00 -10.97
C CYS A 89 -8.17 1.20 -12.15
N ALA A 90 -7.44 2.32 -12.15
CA ALA A 90 -6.46 2.62 -13.20
C ALA A 90 -5.28 1.63 -13.18
N LEU A 91 -4.80 1.25 -11.99
CA LEU A 91 -3.78 0.21 -11.84
C LEU A 91 -4.28 -1.14 -12.37
N MET A 92 -5.50 -1.55 -12.03
CA MET A 92 -6.09 -2.81 -12.50
C MET A 92 -6.33 -2.83 -14.01
N ILE A 93 -6.67 -1.69 -14.63
CA ILE A 93 -6.84 -1.58 -16.09
C ILE A 93 -5.50 -1.75 -16.82
N ASN A 94 -4.43 -1.20 -16.26
CA ASN A 94 -3.11 -1.19 -16.89
C ASN A 94 -2.23 -2.38 -16.48
N ASN A 95 -2.74 -3.27 -15.63
CA ASN A 95 -2.01 -4.41 -15.10
C ASN A 95 -2.89 -5.66 -15.10
N PRO A 96 -2.45 -6.79 -15.69
CA PRO A 96 -3.24 -8.01 -15.76
C PRO A 96 -3.36 -8.79 -14.44
N VAL A 97 -2.70 -8.34 -13.38
CA VAL A 97 -2.76 -9.03 -12.07
C VAL A 97 -4.09 -8.76 -11.37
N GLY A 98 -4.85 -9.80 -11.11
CA GLY A 98 -6.09 -9.73 -10.36
C GLY A 98 -5.86 -9.39 -8.88
N ILE A 99 -6.85 -8.78 -8.24
CA ILE A 99 -6.80 -8.46 -6.82
C ILE A 99 -7.99 -9.06 -6.08
N ASN A 100 -7.69 -9.77 -5.01
CA ASN A 100 -8.65 -10.23 -4.03
C ASN A 100 -8.26 -9.68 -2.66
N VAL A 101 -9.24 -9.53 -1.79
CA VAL A 101 -8.98 -9.13 -0.40
C VAL A 101 -9.83 -9.99 0.52
N ASP A 102 -9.26 -10.35 1.65
CA ASP A 102 -9.95 -11.09 2.70
C ASP A 102 -9.67 -10.47 4.07
N HIS A 103 -10.56 -10.75 5.01
CA HIS A 103 -10.44 -10.22 6.36
C HIS A 103 -9.52 -11.10 7.20
N VAL A 104 -8.62 -10.46 7.93
CA VAL A 104 -7.84 -11.09 9.00
C VAL A 104 -8.20 -10.45 10.33
N THR A 105 -8.35 -11.24 11.37
CA THR A 105 -8.63 -10.66 12.70
C THR A 105 -7.37 -9.93 13.22
N THR A 106 -7.54 -8.88 14.02
CA THR A 106 -6.42 -8.16 14.64
C THR A 106 -5.50 -9.09 15.43
N LYS A 107 -6.04 -10.18 15.98
CA LYS A 107 -5.26 -11.18 16.73
C LYS A 107 -4.34 -12.00 15.82
N ASP A 108 -4.74 -12.22 14.58
CA ASP A 108 -4.00 -13.01 13.60
C ASP A 108 -3.06 -12.13 12.75
N ASN A 109 -3.31 -10.80 12.71
CA ASN A 109 -2.49 -9.82 11.99
C ASN A 109 -1.21 -9.41 12.75
N VAL A 110 -0.57 -10.36 13.43
CA VAL A 110 0.52 -10.10 14.38
C VAL A 110 1.74 -9.49 13.70
N VAL A 111 2.13 -10.01 12.53
CA VAL A 111 3.32 -9.56 11.81
C VAL A 111 3.16 -8.11 11.32
N ALA A 112 2.04 -7.81 10.66
CA ALA A 112 1.80 -6.47 10.13
C ALA A 112 1.63 -5.45 11.27
N ASP A 113 0.93 -5.80 12.35
CA ASP A 113 0.81 -4.95 13.54
C ASP A 113 2.19 -4.67 14.17
N ARG A 114 3.04 -5.68 14.29
CA ARG A 114 4.41 -5.51 14.82
C ARG A 114 5.24 -4.58 13.93
N ILE A 115 5.20 -4.78 12.60
CA ILE A 115 5.91 -3.94 11.63
C ILE A 115 5.41 -2.49 11.68
N SER A 116 4.11 -2.26 11.84
CA SER A 116 3.52 -0.92 11.88
C SER A 116 3.97 -0.10 13.09
N ARG A 117 4.41 -0.77 14.17
CA ARG A 117 4.86 -0.14 15.42
C ARG A 117 6.36 0.12 15.47
N ILE A 118 7.14 -0.35 14.48
CA ILE A 118 8.57 -0.06 14.42
C ILE A 118 8.77 1.43 14.18
N LYS A 119 9.43 2.11 15.11
CA LYS A 119 9.78 3.53 14.97
C LYS A 119 10.96 3.66 14.03
N GLN A 120 10.79 4.42 12.96
CA GLN A 120 11.86 4.66 11.97
C GLN A 120 12.84 5.76 12.38
N ASP A 121 12.50 6.55 13.40
CA ASP A 121 13.26 7.73 13.80
C ASP A 121 14.48 7.41 14.70
N THR A 122 14.64 6.17 15.05
CA THR A 122 15.87 5.68 15.67
C THR A 122 16.57 4.82 14.63
N ASP A 123 17.89 4.83 14.59
CA ASP A 123 18.75 3.86 13.89
C ASP A 123 18.49 2.44 14.42
N ALA A 124 17.25 2.05 14.46
CA ALA A 124 16.66 0.92 15.15
C ALA A 124 16.81 -0.36 14.32
N ILE A 125 18.04 -0.62 13.89
CA ILE A 125 18.50 -1.97 13.56
C ILE A 125 18.05 -2.98 14.64
N PRO A 126 18.06 -2.67 15.95
CA PRO A 126 17.56 -3.59 16.98
C PRO A 126 16.12 -4.01 16.82
N ASP A 127 15.21 -3.10 16.47
CA ASP A 127 13.78 -3.43 16.36
C ASP A 127 13.49 -4.33 15.16
N PHE A 128 14.20 -4.13 14.04
CA PHE A 128 14.06 -4.99 12.88
C PHE A 128 14.71 -6.37 13.10
N GLN A 129 15.87 -6.42 13.78
CA GLN A 129 16.50 -7.69 14.15
C GLN A 129 15.62 -8.50 15.12
N SER A 130 15.00 -7.85 16.11
CA SER A 130 14.04 -8.49 17.00
C SER A 130 12.84 -9.05 16.21
N LEU A 131 12.34 -8.29 15.23
CA LEU A 131 11.25 -8.75 14.35
C LEU A 131 11.66 -10.03 13.58
N LEU A 132 12.88 -10.07 13.02
CA LEU A 132 13.37 -11.24 12.29
C LEU A 132 13.60 -12.45 13.19
N GLN A 133 13.95 -12.25 14.49
CA GLN A 133 14.03 -13.32 15.48
C GLN A 133 12.65 -13.89 15.81
N ASP A 134 11.66 -13.01 16.00
CA ASP A 134 10.29 -13.43 16.30
C ASP A 134 9.58 -14.07 15.09
N PHE A 135 9.95 -13.64 13.87
CA PHE A 135 9.37 -14.08 12.61
C PHE A 135 10.44 -14.47 11.58
N PRO A 136 11.10 -15.64 11.75
CA PRO A 136 12.23 -16.05 10.89
C PRO A 136 11.88 -16.15 9.40
N GLN A 137 10.61 -16.39 9.05
CA GLN A 137 10.13 -16.42 7.67
C GLN A 137 10.35 -15.10 6.93
N LEU A 138 10.47 -13.97 7.64
CA LEU A 138 10.74 -12.66 7.04
C LEU A 138 12.19 -12.53 6.51
N ASN A 139 13.11 -13.41 6.90
CA ASN A 139 14.48 -13.39 6.40
C ASN A 139 14.56 -13.66 4.89
N SER A 140 13.57 -14.35 4.32
CA SER A 140 13.47 -14.60 2.87
C SER A 140 12.68 -13.53 2.12
N CYS A 141 12.11 -12.54 2.82
CA CYS A 141 11.31 -11.51 2.20
C CYS A 141 12.20 -10.38 1.64
N THR A 142 11.93 -9.99 0.40
CA THR A 142 12.55 -8.80 -0.18
C THR A 142 11.79 -7.55 0.25
N ARG A 143 12.54 -6.53 0.67
CA ARG A 143 11.93 -5.25 1.04
C ARG A 143 11.53 -4.49 -0.22
N PHE A 144 10.23 -4.19 -0.33
CA PHE A 144 9.73 -3.32 -1.39
C PHE A 144 9.88 -1.84 -1.00
N HIS A 145 10.42 -1.05 -1.92
CA HIS A 145 10.48 0.41 -1.80
C HIS A 145 9.53 1.02 -2.82
N PRO A 146 8.40 1.62 -2.36
CA PRO A 146 7.47 2.27 -3.27
C PRO A 146 8.15 3.38 -4.08
N SER A 147 7.82 3.52 -5.36
CA SER A 147 8.35 4.61 -6.18
C SER A 147 7.88 5.98 -5.67
N ALA A 148 8.63 7.03 -6.00
CA ALA A 148 8.27 8.39 -5.63
C ALA A 148 6.92 8.80 -6.25
N GLU A 149 6.61 8.32 -7.45
CA GLU A 149 5.35 8.54 -8.17
C GLU A 149 4.18 7.93 -7.43
N LEU A 150 4.29 6.66 -6.99
CA LEU A 150 3.26 5.98 -6.21
C LEU A 150 2.98 6.73 -4.89
N ILE A 151 4.04 7.06 -4.16
CA ILE A 151 3.92 7.81 -2.90
C ILE A 151 3.30 9.18 -3.16
N SER A 152 3.78 9.93 -4.16
CA SER A 152 3.26 11.26 -4.50
C SER A 152 1.78 11.21 -4.81
N PHE A 153 1.34 10.24 -5.65
CA PHE A 153 -0.07 10.12 -6.00
C PHE A 153 -0.96 9.74 -4.80
N VAL A 154 -0.52 8.79 -3.99
CA VAL A 154 -1.24 8.41 -2.77
C VAL A 154 -1.33 9.59 -1.81
N MET A 155 -0.24 10.36 -1.65
CA MET A 155 -0.21 11.57 -0.83
C MET A 155 -1.18 12.63 -1.34
N ASP A 156 -1.19 12.88 -2.64
CA ASP A 156 -2.10 13.85 -3.26
C ASP A 156 -3.57 13.44 -3.10
N ALA A 157 -3.87 12.14 -3.20
CA ALA A 157 -5.20 11.61 -2.94
C ALA A 157 -5.61 11.79 -1.47
N LEU A 158 -4.71 11.49 -0.53
CA LEU A 158 -4.94 11.64 0.90
C LEU A 158 -5.12 13.12 1.31
N LEU A 159 -4.32 14.01 0.75
CA LEU A 159 -4.36 15.45 1.02
C LEU A 159 -5.35 16.23 0.14
N ARG A 160 -6.14 15.53 -0.69
CA ARG A 160 -7.15 16.10 -1.59
C ARG A 160 -6.59 17.09 -2.62
N LYS A 161 -5.37 16.90 -3.05
CA LYS A 161 -4.78 17.65 -4.13
C LYS A 161 -5.22 17.01 -5.46
N ASN A 162 -5.82 17.77 -6.35
CA ASN A 162 -6.26 17.30 -7.68
C ASN A 162 -5.12 17.48 -8.69
N SER A 163 -4.05 16.71 -8.57
CA SER A 163 -2.84 17.03 -9.32
C SER A 163 -2.60 16.16 -10.56
N VAL A 164 -3.07 14.92 -10.59
CA VAL A 164 -2.72 14.00 -11.70
C VAL A 164 -3.91 13.13 -12.12
N ASP A 165 -4.02 12.86 -13.43
CA ASP A 165 -4.94 11.86 -13.96
C ASP A 165 -4.54 10.46 -13.48
N PRO A 166 -5.45 9.69 -12.85
CA PRO A 166 -5.17 8.35 -12.36
C PRO A 166 -4.67 7.36 -13.42
N LEU A 167 -5.14 7.47 -14.65
CA LEU A 167 -4.69 6.62 -15.75
C LEU A 167 -3.25 6.91 -16.16
N GLN A 168 -2.87 8.19 -16.18
CA GLN A 168 -1.50 8.58 -16.42
C GLN A 168 -0.59 8.15 -15.27
N ALA A 169 -1.00 8.40 -14.02
CA ALA A 169 -0.26 8.00 -12.83
C ALA A 169 -0.02 6.48 -12.79
N SER A 170 -1.03 5.67 -13.05
CA SER A 170 -0.89 4.22 -13.03
C SER A 170 0.12 3.70 -14.07
N LYS A 171 0.14 4.29 -15.28
CA LYS A 171 1.14 3.96 -16.31
C LYS A 171 2.56 4.30 -15.85
N GLN A 172 2.75 5.45 -15.24
CA GLN A 172 4.06 5.87 -14.70
C GLN A 172 4.52 4.94 -13.58
N ILE A 173 3.64 4.65 -12.60
CA ILE A 173 3.93 3.74 -11.50
C ILE A 173 4.35 2.35 -12.02
N LEU A 174 3.60 1.79 -12.96
CA LEU A 174 3.90 0.46 -13.50
C LEU A 174 5.17 0.47 -14.36
N ALA A 175 5.44 1.54 -15.12
CA ALA A 175 6.67 1.67 -15.89
C ALA A 175 7.93 1.74 -15.00
N GLU A 176 7.83 2.30 -13.80
CA GLU A 176 8.94 2.33 -12.82
C GLU A 176 9.23 0.93 -12.26
N LEU A 177 8.20 0.10 -12.05
CA LEU A 177 8.39 -1.28 -11.58
C LEU A 177 9.27 -2.11 -12.52
N GLY A 178 9.16 -1.91 -13.84
CA GLY A 178 9.97 -2.61 -14.84
C GLY A 178 11.44 -2.17 -14.90
N LYS A 179 11.80 -1.00 -14.32
CA LYS A 179 13.18 -0.47 -14.37
C LYS A 179 14.06 -0.95 -13.20
N THR A 180 13.47 -1.30 -12.08
CA THR A 180 14.20 -1.66 -10.85
C THR A 180 14.90 -3.01 -10.91
N THR A 181 14.70 -3.80 -11.95
CA THR A 181 15.23 -5.16 -12.06
C THR A 181 16.68 -5.26 -12.56
N THR A 182 17.34 -4.13 -12.91
CA THR A 182 18.67 -4.17 -13.54
C THR A 182 19.85 -3.81 -12.64
N SER A 183 19.63 -3.45 -11.35
CA SER A 183 20.71 -2.89 -10.52
C SER A 183 21.16 -3.72 -9.31
N ASP A 184 20.48 -4.80 -8.94
CA ASP A 184 20.84 -5.60 -7.75
C ASP A 184 21.18 -7.06 -8.10
N SER A 185 22.21 -7.26 -8.95
CA SER A 185 22.97 -8.52 -8.91
C SER A 185 24.06 -8.35 -7.86
N PRO A 186 24.01 -9.05 -6.71
CA PRO A 186 25.15 -9.09 -5.81
C PRO A 186 26.32 -9.73 -6.54
N GLY A 187 27.39 -8.97 -6.71
CA GLY A 187 28.64 -9.47 -7.27
C GLY A 187 29.05 -10.77 -6.59
N LYS A 188 29.43 -11.74 -7.41
CA LYS A 188 30.00 -13.02 -7.02
C LYS A 188 31.27 -12.84 -6.19
#